data_e60ccde36adffc6832ab2f750cf7b4c7
#
_entry.id   e60ccde36adffc6832ab2f750cf7b4c7
#
_cell.length_a   1.000
_cell.length_b   1.000
_cell.length_c   1.000
_cell.angle_alpha   90.00
_cell.angle_beta   90.00
_cell.angle_gamma   90.00
#
_symmetry.space_group_name_H-M   'P 1'
#
loop_
_entity.id
_entity.type
_entity.pdbx_description
1 polymer ?
#
loop_
_entity_poly.entity_id
_entity_poly.type
_entity_poly.pdbx_seq_one_letter_code
_entity_poly.pdbx_strand_id
1 'polypeptide(L)'
;MYDVIVIGAGPAGVNAAIEADNLGYSVLIIDEQGSAGGQVWRNKSCSIIDAPKTETSIKGKALRDALESSNVSVKYEARVWHIEKCDKIWNIHIENDVLASKNLIIATGAYERIIPIPGWTLPGVIGLAGATALFKEHMMVPGHKTV
;
A
#
# COMPACT_ATOMS: atom_id res chain seq x y z
N MET A 1 21.54 6.28 -1.01
CA MET A 1 21.52 4.96 -0.31
C MET A 1 20.81 5.18 1.01
N TYR A 2 19.85 4.34 1.36
CA TYR A 2 19.07 4.42 2.61
C TYR A 2 19.59 3.40 3.63
N ASP A 3 19.33 3.64 4.91
CA ASP A 3 19.58 2.64 5.94
C ASP A 3 18.53 1.54 5.91
N VAL A 4 17.27 1.94 5.63
CA VAL A 4 16.13 1.01 5.50
C VAL A 4 15.28 1.38 4.31
N ILE A 5 14.92 0.40 3.48
CA ILE A 5 13.83 0.52 2.52
C ILE A 5 12.70 -0.40 2.96
N VAL A 6 11.47 0.14 2.95
CA VAL A 6 10.24 -0.60 3.25
C VAL A 6 9.43 -0.72 1.98
N ILE A 7 9.03 -1.93 1.60
CA ILE A 7 8.15 -2.18 0.46
C ILE A 7 6.73 -2.39 0.97
N GLY A 8 5.86 -1.45 0.60
CA GLY A 8 4.45 -1.40 0.98
C GLY A 8 4.15 -0.34 2.04
N ALA A 9 3.27 0.61 1.69
CA ALA A 9 2.78 1.68 2.57
C ALA A 9 1.45 1.31 3.27
N GLY A 10 1.22 0.02 3.50
CA GLY A 10 0.14 -0.45 4.37
C GLY A 10 0.42 -0.12 5.85
N PRO A 11 -0.53 -0.43 6.76
CA PRO A 11 -0.36 -0.13 8.19
C PRO A 11 0.94 -0.68 8.79
N ALA A 12 1.33 -1.89 8.41
CA ALA A 12 2.55 -2.51 8.90
C ALA A 12 3.81 -1.78 8.43
N GLY A 13 3.88 -1.46 7.11
CA GLY A 13 5.05 -0.80 6.53
C GLY A 13 5.23 0.61 7.04
N VAL A 14 4.14 1.39 7.13
CA VAL A 14 4.20 2.77 7.64
C VAL A 14 4.65 2.80 9.09
N ASN A 15 4.08 1.96 9.97
CA ASN A 15 4.52 1.92 11.37
C ASN A 15 5.97 1.47 11.51
N ALA A 16 6.41 0.47 10.74
CA ALA A 16 7.81 0.04 10.75
C ALA A 16 8.77 1.15 10.27
N ALA A 17 8.36 1.91 9.26
CA ALA A 17 9.15 3.02 8.74
C ALA A 17 9.26 4.18 9.74
N ILE A 18 8.15 4.58 10.37
CA ILE A 18 8.13 5.64 11.39
C ILE A 18 8.99 5.22 12.59
N GLU A 19 8.91 3.97 13.01
CA GLU A 19 9.73 3.49 14.13
C GLU A 19 11.22 3.50 13.79
N ALA A 20 11.59 3.11 12.56
CA ALA A 20 12.97 3.20 12.10
C ALA A 20 13.47 4.67 12.01
N ASP A 21 12.62 5.59 11.55
CA ASP A 21 12.91 7.03 11.54
C ASP A 21 13.12 7.59 12.95
N ASN A 22 12.27 7.21 13.91
CA ASN A 22 12.41 7.57 15.33
C ASN A 22 13.74 7.10 15.96
N LEU A 23 14.30 6.01 15.43
CA LEU A 23 15.62 5.49 15.82
C LEU A 23 16.78 6.19 15.09
N GLY A 24 16.50 7.16 14.22
CA GLY A 24 17.48 7.97 13.49
C GLY A 24 17.99 7.35 12.20
N TYR A 25 17.32 6.34 11.65
CA TYR A 25 17.67 5.76 10.35
C TYR A 25 17.09 6.58 9.20
N SER A 26 17.83 6.65 8.10
CA SER A 26 17.28 7.17 6.82
C SER A 26 16.37 6.12 6.19
N VAL A 27 15.09 6.44 6.04
CA VAL A 27 14.05 5.48 5.61
C VAL A 27 13.37 5.92 4.33
N LEU A 28 13.14 4.97 3.42
CA LEU A 28 12.29 5.14 2.24
C LEU A 28 11.20 4.08 2.24
N ILE A 29 9.96 4.50 2.03
CA ILE A 29 8.84 3.60 1.68
C ILE A 29 8.65 3.61 0.16
N ILE A 30 8.40 2.45 -0.42
CA ILE A 30 8.01 2.29 -1.83
C ILE A 30 6.64 1.60 -1.87
N ASP A 31 5.69 2.19 -2.58
CA ASP A 31 4.35 1.59 -2.77
C ASP A 31 3.87 1.79 -4.22
N GLU A 32 3.16 0.80 -4.76
CA GLU A 32 2.54 0.89 -6.09
C GLU A 32 1.26 1.73 -6.11
N GLN A 33 0.68 2.02 -4.94
CA GLN A 33 -0.51 2.86 -4.82
C GLN A 33 -0.13 4.34 -4.68
N GLY A 34 -1.08 5.23 -4.95
CA GLY A 34 -0.88 6.68 -4.84
C GLY A 34 -0.99 7.24 -3.42
N SER A 35 -1.23 6.40 -2.40
CA SER A 35 -1.36 6.85 -1.01
C SER A 35 -1.16 5.72 0.01
N ALA A 36 -0.72 6.08 1.21
CA ALA A 36 -0.57 5.15 2.32
C ALA A 36 -1.92 4.69 2.89
N GLY A 37 -1.91 3.48 3.47
CA GLY A 37 -3.06 2.83 4.10
C GLY A 37 -3.31 1.40 3.59
N GLY A 38 -2.79 1.06 2.41
CA GLY A 38 -2.90 -0.26 1.80
C GLY A 38 -4.36 -0.70 1.62
N GLN A 39 -4.62 -2.01 1.62
CA GLN A 39 -5.96 -2.57 1.45
C GLN A 39 -6.87 -2.33 2.66
N VAL A 40 -6.30 -2.24 3.87
CA VAL A 40 -7.07 -2.16 5.12
C VAL A 40 -7.63 -0.75 5.33
N TRP A 41 -6.79 0.28 5.17
CA TRP A 41 -7.12 1.68 5.41
C TRP A 41 -6.99 2.53 4.15
N ARG A 42 -7.49 1.97 3.03
CA ARG A 42 -7.44 2.59 1.70
C ARG A 42 -7.98 4.02 1.74
N ASN A 43 -7.23 4.93 1.14
CA ASN A 43 -7.65 6.33 1.02
C ASN A 43 -8.79 6.43 -0.01
N LYS A 44 -9.67 7.39 0.18
CA LYS A 44 -10.75 7.69 -0.77
C LYS A 44 -10.22 8.59 -1.87
N SER A 45 -10.44 8.22 -3.11
CA SER A 45 -10.07 9.03 -4.27
C SER A 45 -11.10 10.11 -4.61
N CYS A 46 -12.32 10.00 -4.09
CA CYS A 46 -13.41 10.91 -4.40
C CYS A 46 -13.65 11.93 -3.27
N SER A 47 -13.31 13.20 -3.52
CA SER A 47 -13.57 14.31 -2.61
C SER A 47 -14.99 14.89 -2.71
N ILE A 48 -15.83 14.38 -3.62
CA ILE A 48 -17.13 14.98 -3.98
C ILE A 48 -18.26 14.53 -3.05
N ILE A 49 -18.09 13.40 -2.35
CA ILE A 49 -19.10 12.86 -1.44
C ILE A 49 -18.57 12.97 -0.03
N ASP A 50 -19.33 13.64 0.82
CA ASP A 50 -19.07 13.69 2.27
C ASP A 50 -19.34 12.30 2.85
N ALA A 51 -18.36 11.43 2.73
CA ALA A 51 -18.47 10.04 3.09
C ALA A 51 -18.45 9.89 4.61
N PRO A 52 -19.29 9.01 5.18
CA PRO A 52 -19.36 8.83 6.63
C PRO A 52 -17.97 8.46 7.19
N LYS A 53 -17.64 9.07 8.33
CA LYS A 53 -16.42 8.76 9.07
C LYS A 53 -16.57 7.37 9.70
N THR A 54 -15.89 6.39 9.13
CA THR A 54 -15.81 5.05 9.71
C THR A 54 -14.55 4.94 10.57
N GLU A 55 -14.51 3.99 11.49
CA GLU A 55 -13.34 3.72 12.32
C GLU A 55 -12.09 3.49 11.45
N THR A 56 -12.22 2.74 10.36
CA THR A 56 -11.14 2.48 9.41
C THR A 56 -10.67 3.75 8.71
N SER A 57 -11.57 4.68 8.37
CA SER A 57 -11.19 5.95 7.73
C SER A 57 -10.46 6.88 8.70
N ILE A 58 -10.86 6.88 9.97
CA ILE A 58 -10.20 7.65 11.05
C ILE A 58 -8.79 7.11 11.28
N LYS A 59 -8.64 5.79 11.45
CA LYS A 59 -7.34 5.15 11.62
C LYS A 59 -6.41 5.37 10.41
N GLY A 60 -6.96 5.26 9.20
CA GLY A 60 -6.20 5.50 7.98
C GLY A 60 -5.73 6.95 7.85
N LYS A 61 -6.57 7.92 8.23
CA LYS A 61 -6.15 9.32 8.27
C LYS A 61 -5.05 9.54 9.29
N ALA A 62 -5.21 9.05 10.52
CA ALA A 62 -4.21 9.18 11.56
C ALA A 62 -2.85 8.58 11.15
N LEU A 63 -2.85 7.44 10.43
CA LEU A 63 -1.63 6.83 9.89
C LEU A 63 -0.94 7.75 8.87
N ARG A 64 -1.70 8.33 7.94
CA ARG A 64 -1.15 9.24 6.93
C ARG A 64 -0.62 10.53 7.56
N ASP A 65 -1.38 11.12 8.49
CA ASP A 65 -0.96 12.32 9.24
C ASP A 65 0.36 12.06 10.01
N ALA A 66 0.50 10.88 10.62
CA ALA A 66 1.73 10.47 11.31
C ALA A 66 2.90 10.31 10.34
N LEU A 67 2.67 9.70 9.17
CA LEU A 67 3.70 9.56 8.12
C LEU A 67 4.14 10.91 7.57
N GLU A 68 3.21 11.82 7.30
CA GLU A 68 3.50 13.19 6.83
C GLU A 68 4.29 14.01 7.87
N SER A 69 4.12 13.71 9.15
CA SER A 69 4.83 14.37 10.25
C SER A 69 6.22 13.79 10.53
N SER A 70 6.58 12.69 9.89
CA SER A 70 7.89 12.01 10.02
C SER A 70 8.89 12.50 8.97
N ASN A 71 10.17 12.09 9.11
CA ASN A 71 11.20 12.34 8.08
C ASN A 71 11.28 11.20 7.05
N VAL A 72 10.35 10.27 7.06
CA VAL A 72 10.32 9.14 6.13
C VAL A 72 10.08 9.64 4.71
N SER A 73 10.98 9.29 3.79
CA SER A 73 10.75 9.52 2.36
C SER A 73 9.75 8.51 1.82
N VAL A 74 8.86 8.93 0.92
CA VAL A 74 7.89 8.02 0.30
C VAL A 74 7.94 8.15 -1.21
N LYS A 75 7.98 7.02 -1.90
CA LYS A 75 7.85 6.91 -3.36
C LYS A 75 6.59 6.12 -3.67
N TYR A 76 5.52 6.84 -4.00
CA TYR A 76 4.25 6.28 -4.47
C TYR A 76 4.29 5.98 -5.96
N GLU A 77 3.29 5.22 -6.44
CA GLU A 77 3.11 4.82 -7.83
C GLU A 77 4.35 4.13 -8.42
N ALA A 78 5.12 3.47 -7.54
CA ALA A 78 6.36 2.80 -7.88
C ALA A 78 6.26 1.29 -7.62
N ARG A 79 6.34 0.50 -8.68
CA ARG A 79 6.29 -0.96 -8.59
C ARG A 79 7.69 -1.55 -8.51
N VAL A 80 7.94 -2.28 -7.43
CA VAL A 80 9.15 -3.11 -7.30
C VAL A 80 8.95 -4.38 -8.12
N TRP A 81 9.85 -4.64 -9.08
CA TRP A 81 9.78 -5.82 -9.93
C TRP A 81 10.92 -6.81 -9.70
N HIS A 82 12.02 -6.37 -9.08
CA HIS A 82 13.13 -7.25 -8.74
C HIS A 82 13.85 -6.75 -7.48
N ILE A 83 14.36 -7.69 -6.71
CA ILE A 83 15.15 -7.44 -5.50
C ILE A 83 16.32 -8.40 -5.52
N GLU A 84 17.52 -7.89 -5.36
CA GLU A 84 18.71 -8.69 -5.23
C GLU A 84 19.57 -8.22 -4.05
N LYS A 85 20.39 -9.09 -3.55
CA LYS A 85 21.35 -8.78 -2.50
C LYS A 85 22.76 -8.98 -3.02
N CYS A 86 23.51 -7.89 -3.08
CA CYS A 86 24.92 -7.88 -3.43
C CYS A 86 25.73 -7.59 -2.18
N ASP A 87 26.48 -8.56 -1.70
CA ASP A 87 27.20 -8.49 -0.42
C ASP A 87 26.27 -8.19 0.77
N LYS A 88 26.35 -6.97 1.31
CA LYS A 88 25.55 -6.51 2.45
C LYS A 88 24.48 -5.49 2.05
N ILE A 89 24.35 -5.19 0.77
CA ILE A 89 23.43 -4.16 0.25
C ILE A 89 22.31 -4.82 -0.53
N TRP A 90 21.10 -4.34 -0.28
CA TRP A 90 19.92 -4.67 -1.05
C TRP A 90 19.74 -3.68 -2.19
N ASN A 91 19.62 -4.17 -3.41
CA ASN A 91 19.26 -3.41 -4.59
C ASN A 91 17.79 -3.70 -4.92
N ILE A 92 16.99 -2.65 -4.95
CA ILE A 92 15.56 -2.69 -5.21
C ILE A 92 15.31 -2.02 -6.55
N HIS A 93 14.85 -2.80 -7.52
CA HIS A 93 14.58 -2.36 -8.88
C HIS A 93 13.14 -1.90 -9.02
N ILE A 94 12.97 -0.64 -9.42
CA ILE A 94 11.69 0.00 -9.71
C ILE A 94 11.77 0.64 -11.10
N GLU A 95 10.78 0.41 -11.94
CA GLU A 95 10.78 0.95 -13.30
C GLU A 95 12.18 0.95 -13.96
N ASN A 96 12.80 2.12 -14.10
CA ASN A 96 14.13 2.32 -14.68
C ASN A 96 15.22 2.65 -13.64
N ASP A 97 14.88 2.61 -12.35
CA ASP A 97 15.78 2.99 -11.26
C ASP A 97 16.17 1.79 -10.40
N VAL A 98 17.34 1.88 -9.80
CA VAL A 98 17.81 0.93 -8.78
C VAL A 98 18.12 1.69 -7.49
N LEU A 99 17.42 1.33 -6.43
CA LEU A 99 17.56 1.93 -5.10
C LEU A 99 18.33 0.97 -4.19
N ALA A 100 19.28 1.50 -3.42
CA ALA A 100 20.12 0.70 -2.56
C ALA A 100 19.86 0.98 -1.07
N SER A 101 19.82 -0.09 -0.26
CA SER A 101 19.70 0.01 1.19
C SER A 101 20.50 -1.05 1.94
N LYS A 102 20.83 -0.74 3.20
CA LYS A 102 21.46 -1.70 4.12
C LYS A 102 20.48 -2.76 4.61
N ASN A 103 19.24 -2.36 4.86
CA ASN A 103 18.18 -3.23 5.37
C ASN A 103 16.92 -3.10 4.52
N LEU A 104 16.18 -4.20 4.42
CA LEU A 104 14.94 -4.29 3.67
C LEU A 104 13.83 -4.84 4.55
N ILE A 105 12.69 -4.16 4.58
CA ILE A 105 11.45 -4.61 5.20
C ILE A 105 10.42 -4.86 4.11
N ILE A 106 9.87 -6.07 4.06
CA ILE A 106 8.82 -6.45 3.11
C ILE A 106 7.48 -6.41 3.85
N ALA A 107 6.63 -5.46 3.50
CA ALA A 107 5.31 -5.23 4.11
C ALA A 107 4.20 -5.14 3.05
N THR A 108 4.30 -5.96 2.00
CA THR A 108 3.44 -5.93 0.81
C THR A 108 1.99 -6.35 1.07
N GLY A 109 1.68 -6.86 2.25
CA GLY A 109 0.34 -7.31 2.60
C GLY A 109 -0.08 -8.60 1.90
N ALA A 110 -1.36 -8.69 1.55
CA ALA A 110 -1.95 -9.85 0.92
C ALA A 110 -2.61 -9.49 -0.41
N TYR A 111 -2.59 -10.43 -1.33
CA TYR A 111 -3.25 -10.36 -2.62
C TYR A 111 -4.35 -11.42 -2.71
N GLU A 112 -5.51 -11.06 -3.28
CA GLU A 112 -6.60 -12.01 -3.46
C GLU A 112 -6.22 -13.06 -4.51
N ARG A 113 -6.30 -14.33 -4.12
CA ARG A 113 -6.17 -15.44 -5.06
C ARG A 113 -7.51 -15.72 -5.73
N ILE A 114 -7.62 -15.38 -6.99
CA ILE A 114 -8.81 -15.70 -7.79
C ILE A 114 -8.76 -17.18 -8.16
N ILE A 115 -9.83 -17.90 -7.82
CA ILE A 115 -10.01 -19.31 -8.21
C ILE A 115 -10.82 -19.32 -9.49
N PRO A 116 -10.31 -19.90 -10.60
CA PRO A 116 -11.02 -19.97 -11.86
C PRO A 116 -12.14 -21.01 -11.80
N ILE A 117 -13.34 -20.55 -11.48
CA ILE A 117 -14.57 -21.33 -11.55
C ILE A 117 -15.31 -21.04 -12.86
N PRO A 118 -16.18 -21.93 -13.37
CA PRO A 118 -16.97 -21.66 -14.56
C PRO A 118 -17.71 -20.31 -14.45
N GLY A 119 -17.49 -19.43 -15.43
CA GLY A 119 -18.12 -18.10 -15.45
C GLY A 119 -17.35 -16.99 -14.72
N TRP A 120 -16.18 -17.25 -14.13
CA TRP A 120 -15.41 -16.24 -13.38
C TRP A 120 -14.97 -15.00 -14.19
N THR A 121 -14.96 -15.11 -15.53
CA THR A 121 -14.62 -13.99 -16.43
C THR A 121 -15.86 -13.25 -16.97
N LEU A 122 -17.07 -13.63 -16.58
CA LEU A 122 -18.29 -12.96 -17.03
C LEU A 122 -18.38 -11.55 -16.45
N PRO A 123 -18.96 -10.59 -17.20
CA PRO A 123 -19.22 -9.25 -16.67
C PRO A 123 -20.05 -9.32 -15.38
N GLY A 124 -19.62 -8.56 -14.36
CA GLY A 124 -20.27 -8.55 -13.05
C GLY A 124 -19.73 -9.58 -12.06
N VAL A 125 -18.89 -10.51 -12.49
CA VAL A 125 -18.19 -11.42 -11.58
C VAL A 125 -16.88 -10.77 -11.17
N ILE A 126 -16.78 -10.40 -9.89
CA ILE A 126 -15.59 -9.76 -9.31
C ILE A 126 -15.20 -10.42 -8.00
N GLY A 127 -13.92 -10.40 -7.69
CA GLY A 127 -13.43 -10.89 -6.41
C GLY A 127 -13.82 -9.99 -5.26
N LEU A 128 -13.83 -10.53 -4.04
CA LEU A 128 -14.18 -9.81 -2.82
C LEU A 128 -13.25 -8.61 -2.56
N ALA A 129 -11.95 -8.78 -2.81
CA ALA A 129 -10.99 -7.68 -2.65
C ALA A 129 -11.25 -6.56 -3.65
N GLY A 130 -11.60 -6.89 -4.90
CA GLY A 130 -12.01 -5.92 -5.92
C GLY A 130 -13.27 -5.15 -5.51
N ALA A 131 -14.31 -5.85 -5.06
CA ALA A 131 -15.54 -5.23 -4.55
C ALA A 131 -15.26 -4.31 -3.36
N THR A 132 -14.42 -4.76 -2.43
CA THR A 132 -14.04 -3.99 -1.24
C THR A 132 -13.23 -2.74 -1.62
N ALA A 133 -12.35 -2.84 -2.61
CA ALA A 133 -11.57 -1.70 -3.11
C ALA A 133 -12.48 -0.64 -3.73
N LEU A 134 -13.39 -1.04 -4.62
CA LEU A 134 -14.39 -0.14 -5.22
C LEU A 134 -15.22 0.60 -4.16
N PHE A 135 -15.67 -0.12 -3.14
CA PHE A 135 -16.45 0.50 -2.07
C PHE A 135 -15.60 1.46 -1.21
N LYS A 136 -14.42 1.03 -0.77
CA LYS A 136 -13.57 1.84 0.12
C LYS A 136 -13.01 3.08 -0.56
N GLU A 137 -12.62 2.98 -1.82
CA GLU A 137 -11.95 4.05 -2.55
C GLU A 137 -12.94 4.98 -3.24
N HIS A 138 -13.96 4.42 -3.87
CA HIS A 138 -14.91 5.18 -4.70
C HIS A 138 -16.32 5.24 -4.15
N MET A 139 -16.62 4.62 -3.01
CA MET A 139 -17.98 4.46 -2.45
C MET A 139 -18.94 3.77 -3.44
N MET A 140 -18.39 2.96 -4.33
CA MET A 140 -19.12 2.30 -5.40
C MET A 140 -19.54 0.90 -4.98
N VAL A 141 -20.84 0.62 -5.07
CA VAL A 141 -21.39 -0.73 -4.85
C VAL A 141 -21.50 -1.42 -6.20
N PRO A 142 -20.84 -2.57 -6.40
CA PRO A 142 -20.75 -3.21 -7.72
C PRO A 142 -22.06 -3.82 -8.24
N GLY A 143 -23.12 -3.86 -7.43
CA GLY A 143 -24.44 -4.36 -7.84
C GLY A 143 -25.47 -4.31 -6.73
N HIS A 144 -26.75 -4.54 -7.08
CA HIS A 144 -27.89 -4.57 -6.14
C HIS A 144 -28.15 -5.96 -5.55
N LYS A 145 -27.61 -7.01 -6.15
CA LYS A 145 -27.70 -8.40 -5.67
C LYS A 145 -26.31 -9.02 -5.67
N THR A 146 -25.98 -9.67 -4.57
CA THR A 146 -24.75 -10.44 -4.40
C THR A 146 -25.14 -11.91 -4.16
N VAL A 147 -24.47 -12.84 -4.80
CA VAL A 147 -24.68 -14.29 -4.65
C VAL A 147 -23.45 -14.90 -3.99
#